data_6921b6123840a9fb06521a8d98473b67
#
_entry.id   6921b6123840a9fb06521a8d98473b67
#
_cell.length_a   1.000
_cell.length_b   1.000
_cell.length_c   1.000
_cell.angle_alpha   90.00
_cell.angle_beta   90.00
_cell.angle_gamma   90.00
#
_symmetry.space_group_name_H-M   'P 1'
#
loop_
_entity.id
_entity.type
_entity.pdbx_description
1 polymer ?
#
loop_
_entity_poly.entity_id
_entity_poly.type
_entity_poly.pdbx_seq_one_letter_code
_entity_poly.pdbx_strand_id
1 'polypeptide(L)'
;GSYQIIEKSWEEQRGYLNAAIGGLRPEYQETARNALQGLMPTELLKVGGEELKTGAEYVFGGWTIAVNRFGGLQKLLYGEKSLINENSRPALQYRSYGKADYDFWLRHYTRNLRKTARWAKGDFSRPLLEYADKGYRQGSFAYTLESGSVERGENSLRVGAVLKIDSYSHEKLGAAKTAQMVYTLEGEALKIEVLWLDKPANRLTESTVFRLYPAFDKETLRYRKIASSIDPYAVVKNGGRNLSAVQSVCFAAGGEAWELLNLHSPLIGLGEGKILKFDNVFEDAEKDGLSFILHDNVWGTNFPLWYEDNAYFGFELKPVRNEQTDRIAPAEK
;
A
#
# COMPACT_ATOMS: atom_id res chain seq x y z
N GLY A 1 -4.19 11.05 26.65
CA GLY A 1 -4.96 9.80 26.58
C GLY A 1 -4.04 8.60 26.61
N SER A 2 -4.52 7.48 27.11
CA SER A 2 -3.82 6.20 27.06
C SER A 2 -4.30 5.41 25.87
N TYR A 3 -3.49 4.45 25.42
CA TYR A 3 -3.89 3.49 24.37
C TYR A 3 -5.19 2.76 24.70
N GLN A 4 -5.39 2.41 25.97
CA GLN A 4 -6.60 1.76 26.46
C GLN A 4 -7.92 2.52 26.15
N ILE A 5 -7.87 3.85 26.07
CA ILE A 5 -9.05 4.64 25.68
C ILE A 5 -9.37 4.43 24.20
N ILE A 6 -8.37 4.38 23.36
CA ILE A 6 -8.53 4.11 21.92
C ILE A 6 -9.02 2.68 21.70
N GLU A 7 -8.43 1.72 22.41
CA GLU A 7 -8.80 0.32 22.36
C GLU A 7 -10.28 0.09 22.72
N LYS A 8 -10.77 0.72 23.78
CA LYS A 8 -12.20 0.70 24.14
C LYS A 8 -13.11 1.25 23.03
N SER A 9 -12.69 2.30 22.35
CA SER A 9 -13.45 2.84 21.21
C SER A 9 -13.50 1.84 20.05
N TRP A 10 -12.42 1.12 19.80
CA TRP A 10 -12.41 0.06 18.79
C TRP A 10 -13.26 -1.16 19.20
N GLU A 11 -13.23 -1.53 20.45
CA GLU A 11 -14.12 -2.58 20.99
C GLU A 11 -15.60 -2.24 20.82
N GLU A 12 -15.96 -0.97 21.04
CA GLU A 12 -17.32 -0.49 20.78
C GLU A 12 -17.70 -0.65 19.30
N GLN A 13 -16.82 -0.26 18.37
CA GLN A 13 -17.06 -0.42 16.93
C GLN A 13 -17.20 -1.89 16.53
N ARG A 14 -16.35 -2.77 17.07
CA ARG A 14 -16.47 -4.23 16.88
C ARG A 14 -17.78 -4.76 17.46
N GLY A 15 -18.26 -4.17 18.56
CA GLY A 15 -19.54 -4.50 19.18
C GLY A 15 -20.73 -4.32 18.24
N TYR A 16 -20.71 -3.33 17.35
CA TYR A 16 -21.76 -3.14 16.33
C TYR A 16 -21.81 -4.30 15.34
N LEU A 17 -20.65 -4.79 14.88
CA LEU A 17 -20.58 -5.96 14.01
C LEU A 17 -21.07 -7.21 14.73
N ASN A 18 -20.65 -7.43 15.95
CA ASN A 18 -21.09 -8.56 16.76
C ASN A 18 -22.59 -8.55 17.02
N ALA A 19 -23.17 -7.37 17.28
CA ALA A 19 -24.61 -7.20 17.45
C ALA A 19 -25.37 -7.49 16.13
N ALA A 20 -24.85 -7.03 15.00
CA ALA A 20 -25.42 -7.30 13.69
C ALA A 20 -25.41 -8.81 13.37
N ILE A 21 -24.29 -9.51 13.65
CA ILE A 21 -24.21 -10.97 13.49
C ILE A 21 -25.18 -11.67 14.44
N GLY A 22 -25.28 -11.23 15.70
CA GLY A 22 -26.24 -11.78 16.67
C GLY A 22 -27.70 -11.64 16.23
N GLY A 23 -28.03 -10.66 15.40
CA GLY A 23 -29.34 -10.47 14.79
C GLY A 23 -29.64 -11.33 13.57
N LEU A 24 -28.63 -12.02 13.01
CA LEU A 24 -28.84 -12.97 11.93
C LEU A 24 -29.55 -14.24 12.42
N ARG A 25 -30.21 -14.96 11.51
CA ARG A 25 -30.72 -16.30 11.80
C ARG A 25 -29.55 -17.21 12.24
N PRO A 26 -29.74 -18.10 13.22
CA PRO A 26 -28.66 -18.91 13.80
C PRO A 26 -27.77 -19.62 12.79
N GLU A 27 -28.35 -20.15 11.71
CA GLU A 27 -27.63 -20.85 10.65
C GLU A 27 -26.60 -20.00 9.90
N TYR A 28 -26.70 -18.66 9.94
CA TYR A 28 -25.77 -17.74 9.27
C TYR A 28 -24.75 -17.13 10.22
N GLN A 29 -24.96 -17.19 11.54
CA GLN A 29 -24.09 -16.50 12.51
C GLN A 29 -22.67 -17.05 12.51
N GLU A 30 -22.53 -18.37 12.47
CA GLU A 30 -21.21 -19.00 12.44
C GLU A 30 -20.45 -18.69 11.17
N THR A 31 -21.08 -18.77 10.01
CA THR A 31 -20.50 -18.40 8.72
C THR A 31 -20.01 -16.96 8.72
N ALA A 32 -20.81 -16.03 9.26
CA ALA A 32 -20.45 -14.62 9.35
C ALA A 32 -19.26 -14.38 10.28
N ARG A 33 -19.20 -15.06 11.44
CA ARG A 33 -18.04 -14.97 12.36
C ARG A 33 -16.77 -15.49 11.72
N ASN A 34 -16.84 -16.65 11.04
CA ASN A 34 -15.69 -17.25 10.38
C ASN A 34 -15.18 -16.35 9.24
N ALA A 35 -16.10 -15.73 8.50
CA ALA A 35 -15.73 -14.77 7.45
C ALA A 35 -14.98 -13.54 8.02
N LEU A 36 -15.44 -12.99 9.15
CA LEU A 36 -14.76 -11.88 9.83
C LEU A 36 -13.38 -12.29 10.38
N GLN A 37 -13.28 -13.46 10.98
CA GLN A 37 -12.00 -13.97 11.49
C GLN A 37 -10.99 -14.18 10.37
N GLY A 38 -11.43 -14.59 9.18
CA GLY A 38 -10.58 -14.77 8.00
C GLY A 38 -10.04 -13.48 7.40
N LEU A 39 -10.54 -12.30 7.81
CA LEU A 39 -10.05 -11.01 7.30
C LEU A 39 -8.71 -10.59 7.92
N MET A 40 -8.35 -11.13 9.08
CA MET A 40 -7.11 -10.78 9.77
C MET A 40 -6.09 -11.92 9.68
N PRO A 41 -4.89 -11.66 9.16
CA PRO A 41 -3.85 -12.68 9.15
C PRO A 41 -3.36 -12.94 10.59
N THR A 42 -3.27 -14.20 10.96
CA THR A 42 -2.71 -14.64 12.26
C THR A 42 -1.35 -15.30 12.10
N GLU A 43 -1.00 -15.70 10.88
CA GLU A 43 0.28 -16.31 10.51
C GLU A 43 0.66 -15.89 9.09
N LEU A 44 1.92 -16.11 8.73
CA LEU A 44 2.39 -15.92 7.36
C LEU A 44 1.71 -16.92 6.43
N LEU A 45 1.47 -16.51 5.19
CA LEU A 45 0.97 -17.40 4.15
C LEU A 45 2.01 -18.49 3.86
N LYS A 46 1.57 -19.72 3.88
CA LYS A 46 2.46 -20.87 3.60
C LYS A 46 2.75 -20.92 2.10
N VAL A 47 4.02 -20.83 1.76
CA VAL A 47 4.53 -21.07 0.40
C VAL A 47 5.65 -22.10 0.54
N GLY A 48 5.43 -23.28 -0.03
CA GLY A 48 6.37 -24.40 0.00
C GLY A 48 7.43 -24.32 -1.10
N GLY A 49 8.02 -25.47 -1.42
CA GLY A 49 8.88 -25.65 -2.57
C GLY A 49 10.36 -25.33 -2.35
N GLU A 50 11.02 -24.81 -3.38
CA GLU A 50 12.47 -24.52 -3.36
C GLU A 50 12.77 -23.15 -2.74
N GLU A 51 14.01 -22.94 -2.30
CA GLU A 51 14.47 -21.66 -1.77
C GLU A 51 14.46 -20.58 -2.86
N LEU A 52 13.88 -19.41 -2.53
CA LEU A 52 13.88 -18.24 -3.39
C LEU A 52 15.31 -17.65 -3.52
N LYS A 53 15.81 -17.60 -4.74
CA LYS A 53 17.08 -16.93 -5.06
C LYS A 53 16.80 -15.54 -5.64
N THR A 54 17.30 -14.50 -4.99
CA THR A 54 17.17 -13.12 -5.47
C THR A 54 17.76 -12.95 -6.87
N GLY A 55 17.02 -12.30 -7.75
CA GLY A 55 17.41 -12.07 -9.15
C GLY A 55 17.29 -13.28 -10.06
N ALA A 56 17.02 -14.48 -9.54
CA ALA A 56 16.73 -15.63 -10.37
C ALA A 56 15.35 -15.47 -11.04
N GLU A 57 15.28 -15.91 -12.28
CA GLU A 57 14.05 -15.88 -13.07
C GLU A 57 13.27 -17.18 -12.89
N TYR A 58 11.98 -17.05 -12.57
CA TYR A 58 11.05 -18.16 -12.48
C TYR A 58 10.00 -18.01 -13.56
N VAL A 59 9.83 -19.04 -14.37
CA VAL A 59 8.93 -19.04 -15.53
C VAL A 59 7.75 -19.96 -15.29
N PHE A 60 6.55 -19.47 -15.61
CA PHE A 60 5.28 -20.22 -15.52
C PHE A 60 4.20 -19.62 -16.39
N GLY A 61 3.56 -20.41 -17.26
CA GLY A 61 2.35 -20.04 -18.02
C GLY A 61 2.47 -18.73 -18.84
N GLY A 62 3.64 -18.48 -19.44
CA GLY A 62 3.92 -17.25 -20.17
C GLY A 62 4.48 -16.11 -19.30
N TRP A 63 4.46 -16.27 -17.99
CA TRP A 63 5.06 -15.31 -17.05
C TRP A 63 6.55 -15.58 -16.83
N THR A 64 7.32 -14.50 -16.65
CA THR A 64 8.66 -14.55 -16.07
C THR A 64 8.70 -13.55 -14.90
N ILE A 65 9.05 -14.03 -13.72
CA ILE A 65 9.17 -13.23 -12.50
C ILE A 65 10.56 -13.35 -11.88
N ALA A 66 11.12 -12.24 -11.42
CA ALA A 66 12.29 -12.23 -10.55
C ALA A 66 12.06 -11.26 -9.39
N VAL A 67 12.54 -11.62 -8.20
CA VAL A 67 12.38 -10.86 -6.96
C VAL A 67 13.74 -10.36 -6.49
N ASN A 68 13.81 -9.10 -6.05
CA ASN A 68 15.01 -8.46 -5.55
C ASN A 68 15.23 -8.71 -4.04
N ARG A 69 16.35 -8.23 -3.51
CA ARG A 69 16.73 -8.36 -2.09
C ARG A 69 15.79 -7.65 -1.08
N PHE A 70 14.83 -6.90 -1.57
CA PHE A 70 13.80 -6.22 -0.77
C PHE A 70 12.43 -6.90 -0.90
N GLY A 71 12.39 -8.09 -1.50
CA GLY A 71 11.15 -8.82 -1.76
C GLY A 71 10.28 -8.22 -2.86
N GLY A 72 10.70 -7.13 -3.50
CA GLY A 72 9.98 -6.49 -4.60
C GLY A 72 10.25 -7.15 -5.94
N LEU A 73 9.35 -6.91 -6.88
CA LEU A 73 9.53 -7.36 -8.26
C LEU A 73 10.76 -6.67 -8.88
N GLN A 74 11.75 -7.45 -9.27
CA GLN A 74 12.90 -7.00 -10.04
C GLN A 74 12.57 -7.03 -11.52
N LYS A 75 11.92 -8.10 -11.98
CA LYS A 75 11.51 -8.34 -13.35
C LYS A 75 10.13 -8.98 -13.37
N LEU A 76 9.30 -8.55 -14.30
CA LEU A 76 8.00 -9.17 -14.56
C LEU A 76 7.71 -9.07 -16.06
N LEU A 77 7.64 -10.22 -16.71
CA LEU A 77 7.25 -10.31 -18.13
C LEU A 77 5.98 -11.14 -18.27
N TYR A 78 5.20 -10.83 -19.30
CA TYR A 78 4.17 -11.71 -19.86
C TYR A 78 4.45 -11.89 -21.35
N GLY A 79 4.82 -13.11 -21.75
CA GLY A 79 5.50 -13.34 -23.01
C GLY A 79 6.84 -12.60 -23.06
N GLU A 80 7.04 -11.80 -24.11
CA GLU A 80 8.23 -10.95 -24.27
C GLU A 80 8.04 -9.51 -23.71
N LYS A 81 6.84 -9.21 -23.17
CA LYS A 81 6.45 -7.85 -22.77
C LYS A 81 6.83 -7.58 -21.33
N SER A 82 7.61 -6.52 -21.10
CA SER A 82 7.91 -6.07 -19.74
C SER A 82 6.73 -5.29 -19.16
N LEU A 83 6.27 -5.72 -17.97
CA LEU A 83 5.18 -5.09 -17.23
C LEU A 83 5.66 -4.18 -16.11
N ILE A 84 6.95 -4.26 -15.79
CA ILE A 84 7.58 -3.36 -14.80
C ILE A 84 8.92 -2.85 -15.34
N ASN A 85 9.32 -1.68 -14.86
CA ASN A 85 10.69 -1.22 -15.03
C ASN A 85 11.61 -2.08 -14.17
N GLU A 86 12.61 -2.71 -14.76
CA GLU A 86 13.58 -3.51 -14.01
C GLU A 86 14.24 -2.65 -12.94
N ASN A 87 14.21 -3.13 -11.70
CA ASN A 87 14.70 -2.34 -10.58
C ASN A 87 15.12 -3.21 -9.38
N SER A 88 15.92 -2.61 -8.50
CA SER A 88 16.33 -3.19 -7.22
C SER A 88 15.89 -2.31 -6.05
N ARG A 89 14.76 -1.61 -6.18
CA ARG A 89 14.22 -0.70 -5.15
C ARG A 89 13.33 -1.46 -4.17
N PRO A 90 13.19 -0.95 -2.93
CA PRO A 90 12.26 -1.51 -1.95
C PRO A 90 10.81 -1.44 -2.43
N ALA A 91 10.07 -2.55 -2.30
CA ALA A 91 8.64 -2.58 -2.55
C ALA A 91 7.83 -2.21 -1.29
N LEU A 92 8.25 -2.64 -0.11
CA LEU A 92 7.59 -2.30 1.14
C LEU A 92 8.48 -1.37 1.96
N GLN A 93 7.92 -0.24 2.40
CA GLN A 93 8.62 0.79 3.17
C GLN A 93 7.79 1.23 4.36
N TYR A 94 8.42 1.31 5.50
CA TYR A 94 7.92 2.03 6.66
C TYR A 94 8.46 3.46 6.65
N ARG A 95 7.64 4.43 7.00
CA ARG A 95 8.03 5.85 7.05
C ARG A 95 7.67 6.46 8.37
N SER A 96 8.58 7.26 8.90
CA SER A 96 8.41 8.03 10.11
C SER A 96 8.53 9.52 9.82
N TYR A 97 7.63 10.31 10.39
CA TYR A 97 7.51 11.76 10.16
C TYR A 97 7.67 12.52 11.46
N GLY A 98 8.24 13.72 11.39
CA GLY A 98 8.44 14.55 12.54
C GLY A 98 7.83 15.95 12.42
N LYS A 99 8.13 16.77 13.40
CA LYS A 99 7.65 18.15 13.47
C LYS A 99 7.98 18.96 12.21
N ALA A 100 9.16 18.75 11.63
CA ALA A 100 9.60 19.47 10.44
C ALA A 100 8.71 19.18 9.22
N ASP A 101 8.21 17.94 9.08
CA ASP A 101 7.30 17.54 8.01
C ASP A 101 5.94 18.25 8.15
N TYR A 102 5.41 18.34 9.37
CA TYR A 102 4.18 19.11 9.64
C TYR A 102 4.36 20.60 9.43
N ASP A 103 5.48 21.19 9.88
CA ASP A 103 5.76 22.60 9.65
C ASP A 103 5.87 22.92 8.15
N PHE A 104 6.48 22.02 7.38
CA PHE A 104 6.53 22.15 5.93
C PHE A 104 5.13 22.10 5.33
N TRP A 105 4.35 21.07 5.66
CA TRP A 105 3.00 20.87 5.15
C TRP A 105 2.06 22.04 5.47
N LEU A 106 2.03 22.48 6.72
CA LEU A 106 1.20 23.61 7.15
C LEU A 106 1.54 24.91 6.42
N ARG A 107 2.82 25.19 6.16
CA ARG A 107 3.25 26.38 5.42
C ARG A 107 2.79 26.38 3.97
N HIS A 108 2.73 25.22 3.33
CA HIS A 108 2.39 25.09 1.92
C HIS A 108 0.89 24.91 1.68
N TYR A 109 0.22 24.20 2.57
CA TYR A 109 -1.20 23.89 2.46
C TYR A 109 -2.09 25.04 2.98
N THR A 110 -1.73 25.65 4.11
CA THR A 110 -2.63 26.60 4.79
C THR A 110 -2.27 28.04 4.49
N ARG A 111 -3.16 28.75 3.84
CA ARG A 111 -3.06 30.22 3.71
C ARG A 111 -3.45 30.91 5.01
N ASN A 112 -2.72 31.97 5.36
CA ASN A 112 -3.03 32.84 6.52
C ASN A 112 -3.16 32.08 7.85
N LEU A 113 -2.34 31.06 8.06
CA LEU A 113 -2.36 30.20 9.24
C LEU A 113 -2.42 31.00 10.56
N ARG A 114 -1.70 32.12 10.64
CA ARG A 114 -1.66 32.95 11.87
C ARG A 114 -2.92 33.80 12.10
N LYS A 115 -3.63 34.17 11.02
CA LYS A 115 -4.78 35.09 11.12
C LYS A 115 -6.12 34.36 11.18
N THR A 116 -6.36 33.43 10.27
CA THR A 116 -7.68 32.85 10.05
C THR A 116 -7.74 31.33 10.22
N ALA A 117 -6.61 30.64 10.25
CA ALA A 117 -6.56 29.19 10.25
C ALA A 117 -5.77 28.61 11.43
N ARG A 118 -5.78 29.26 12.59
CA ARG A 118 -5.10 28.77 13.81
C ARG A 118 -5.54 27.36 14.22
N TRP A 119 -6.81 27.06 14.00
CA TRP A 119 -7.39 25.75 14.24
C TRP A 119 -6.73 24.63 13.44
N ALA A 120 -6.21 24.93 12.24
CA ALA A 120 -5.57 23.95 11.39
C ALA A 120 -4.36 23.25 12.06
N LYS A 121 -3.70 23.93 12.99
CA LYS A 121 -2.63 23.31 13.79
C LYS A 121 -3.15 22.21 14.72
N GLY A 122 -4.34 22.39 15.27
CA GLY A 122 -4.96 21.36 16.12
C GLY A 122 -5.46 20.20 15.30
N ASP A 123 -6.13 20.50 14.18
CA ASP A 123 -6.86 19.52 13.41
C ASP A 123 -5.97 18.71 12.44
N PHE A 124 -5.00 19.38 11.80
CA PHE A 124 -4.17 18.78 10.75
C PHE A 124 -2.70 18.59 11.13
N SER A 125 -2.34 18.71 12.40
CA SER A 125 -1.02 18.41 12.88
C SER A 125 -1.06 17.41 14.04
N ARG A 126 0.10 17.14 14.62
CA ARG A 126 0.26 16.35 15.84
C ARG A 126 0.68 17.29 16.97
N PRO A 127 -0.28 17.86 17.74
CA PRO A 127 0.08 18.64 18.92
C PRO A 127 0.96 17.84 19.86
N LEU A 128 1.98 18.48 20.41
CA LEU A 128 2.96 17.88 21.33
C LEU A 128 3.92 16.86 20.69
N LEU A 129 3.96 16.77 19.36
CA LEU A 129 4.91 15.90 18.66
C LEU A 129 6.37 16.30 19.00
N GLU A 130 6.63 17.59 19.22
CA GLU A 130 7.93 18.09 19.63
C GLU A 130 8.44 17.51 20.94
N TYR A 131 7.59 17.00 21.81
CA TYR A 131 7.99 16.30 23.03
C TYR A 131 8.31 14.81 22.77
N ALA A 132 7.72 14.24 21.73
CA ALA A 132 8.02 12.88 21.28
C ALA A 132 9.19 12.84 20.30
N ASP A 133 9.48 13.98 19.64
CA ASP A 133 10.47 14.12 18.56
C ASP A 133 11.93 14.23 19.08
N LYS A 134 12.19 13.85 20.31
CA LYS A 134 13.53 13.92 20.87
C LYS A 134 14.32 12.68 20.50
N GLY A 135 15.10 12.78 19.42
CA GLY A 135 16.16 11.83 19.09
C GLY A 135 15.74 10.59 18.30
N TYR A 136 14.53 10.53 17.76
CA TYR A 136 14.23 9.47 16.80
C TYR A 136 14.55 9.89 15.35
N ARG A 137 14.94 8.91 14.52
CA ARG A 137 15.24 9.16 13.12
C ARG A 137 13.94 9.21 12.30
N GLN A 138 13.78 10.29 11.55
CA GLN A 138 12.74 10.43 10.55
C GLN A 138 13.24 9.92 9.20
N GLY A 139 12.32 9.43 8.35
CA GLY A 139 12.66 9.00 7.01
C GLY A 139 11.95 7.73 6.57
N SER A 140 12.47 7.14 5.51
CA SER A 140 11.96 5.89 4.95
C SER A 140 12.92 4.74 5.26
N PHE A 141 12.36 3.65 5.74
CA PHE A 141 13.06 2.43 6.14
C PHE A 141 12.54 1.27 5.31
N ALA A 142 13.45 0.55 4.66
CA ALA A 142 13.09 -0.54 3.78
C ALA A 142 12.99 -1.85 4.55
N TYR A 143 12.00 -2.65 4.23
CA TYR A 143 12.02 -4.08 4.54
C TYR A 143 13.02 -4.79 3.63
N THR A 144 13.71 -5.80 4.15
CA THR A 144 14.69 -6.60 3.42
C THR A 144 14.33 -8.07 3.48
N LEU A 145 14.66 -8.81 2.44
CA LEU A 145 14.42 -10.25 2.38
C LEU A 145 15.19 -10.97 3.50
N GLU A 146 14.47 -11.75 4.28
CA GLU A 146 15.03 -12.65 5.30
C GLU A 146 15.09 -14.08 4.80
N SER A 147 14.01 -14.55 4.20
CA SER A 147 13.90 -15.86 3.58
C SER A 147 12.81 -15.84 2.51
N GLY A 148 12.77 -16.85 1.68
CA GLY A 148 11.71 -16.98 0.70
C GLY A 148 11.68 -18.37 0.09
N SER A 149 10.57 -18.67 -0.57
CA SER A 149 10.34 -19.95 -1.22
C SER A 149 9.55 -19.78 -2.52
N VAL A 150 9.70 -20.77 -3.40
CA VAL A 150 9.02 -20.83 -4.70
C VAL A 150 8.34 -22.18 -4.82
N GLU A 151 7.01 -22.16 -4.89
CA GLU A 151 6.15 -23.32 -4.97
C GLU A 151 5.55 -23.44 -6.37
N ARG A 152 5.79 -24.56 -7.03
CA ARG A 152 5.21 -24.88 -8.33
C ARG A 152 4.03 -25.82 -8.14
N GLY A 153 2.84 -25.31 -8.39
CA GLY A 153 1.60 -26.11 -8.50
C GLY A 153 1.35 -26.54 -9.94
N GLU A 154 0.27 -27.27 -10.13
CA GLU A 154 -0.16 -27.70 -11.47
C GLU A 154 -0.59 -26.49 -12.33
N ASN A 155 -1.34 -25.56 -11.75
CA ASN A 155 -1.93 -24.40 -12.43
C ASN A 155 -1.43 -23.06 -11.92
N SER A 156 -0.41 -23.04 -11.05
CA SER A 156 0.12 -21.80 -10.47
C SER A 156 1.57 -21.90 -10.11
N LEU A 157 2.24 -20.75 -10.09
CA LEU A 157 3.54 -20.54 -9.45
C LEU A 157 3.36 -19.51 -8.33
N ARG A 158 3.80 -19.86 -7.12
CA ARG A 158 3.79 -18.95 -5.97
C ARG A 158 5.21 -18.62 -5.54
N VAL A 159 5.49 -17.34 -5.38
CA VAL A 159 6.78 -16.83 -4.90
C VAL A 159 6.53 -16.09 -3.61
N GLY A 160 6.97 -16.64 -2.50
CA GLY A 160 6.85 -16.05 -1.16
C GLY A 160 8.17 -15.43 -0.70
N ALA A 161 8.11 -14.20 -0.24
CA ALA A 161 9.24 -13.45 0.31
C ALA A 161 8.89 -13.00 1.74
N VAL A 162 9.55 -13.58 2.74
CA VAL A 162 9.46 -13.13 4.14
C VAL A 162 10.47 -12.02 4.34
N LEU A 163 10.00 -10.91 4.87
CA LEU A 163 10.73 -9.67 5.00
C LEU A 163 10.88 -9.28 6.47
N LYS A 164 11.99 -8.63 6.78
CA LYS A 164 12.22 -8.01 8.09
C LYS A 164 12.63 -6.56 7.94
N ILE A 165 12.33 -5.78 8.97
CA ILE A 165 12.83 -4.43 9.13
C ILE A 165 13.93 -4.41 10.21
N ASP A 166 14.75 -3.36 10.22
CA ASP A 166 15.78 -3.20 11.24
C ASP A 166 15.18 -3.02 12.66
N SER A 167 15.92 -3.45 13.68
CA SER A 167 15.46 -3.42 15.08
C SER A 167 15.08 -2.03 15.54
N TYR A 168 15.78 -0.99 15.09
CA TYR A 168 15.45 0.39 15.46
C TYR A 168 14.06 0.79 14.94
N SER A 169 13.75 0.48 13.69
CA SER A 169 12.44 0.80 13.10
C SER A 169 11.30 0.06 13.80
N HIS A 170 11.52 -1.19 14.21
CA HIS A 170 10.53 -1.95 14.98
C HIS A 170 10.38 -1.41 16.40
N GLU A 171 11.46 -1.40 17.19
CA GLU A 171 11.41 -1.17 18.64
C GLU A 171 11.19 0.31 19.01
N LYS A 172 11.71 1.24 18.19
CA LYS A 172 11.65 2.67 18.47
C LYS A 172 10.60 3.42 17.68
N LEU A 173 10.29 2.95 16.46
CA LEU A 173 9.38 3.66 15.57
C LEU A 173 8.02 2.97 15.41
N GLY A 174 7.90 1.68 15.77
CA GLY A 174 6.63 0.93 15.73
C GLY A 174 6.33 0.26 14.40
N ALA A 175 7.32 0.06 13.54
CA ALA A 175 7.16 -0.74 12.35
C ALA A 175 6.84 -2.20 12.69
N ALA A 176 6.04 -2.88 11.89
CA ALA A 176 5.84 -4.33 12.02
C ALA A 176 7.18 -5.05 11.88
N LYS A 177 7.47 -6.01 12.77
CA LYS A 177 8.76 -6.71 12.77
C LYS A 177 8.93 -7.54 11.51
N THR A 178 7.88 -8.26 11.14
CA THR A 178 7.86 -9.19 10.02
C THR A 178 6.79 -8.79 9.03
N ALA A 179 7.12 -8.82 7.76
CA ALA A 179 6.18 -8.69 6.66
C ALA A 179 6.39 -9.82 5.66
N GLN A 180 5.42 -10.03 4.80
CA GLN A 180 5.53 -10.99 3.70
C GLN A 180 4.92 -10.41 2.45
N MET A 181 5.53 -10.74 1.32
CA MET A 181 4.96 -10.55 -0.01
C MET A 181 4.83 -11.91 -0.68
N VAL A 182 3.66 -12.18 -1.24
CA VAL A 182 3.42 -13.40 -2.02
C VAL A 182 2.93 -12.99 -3.41
N TYR A 183 3.57 -13.53 -4.42
CA TYR A 183 3.25 -13.36 -5.82
C TYR A 183 2.71 -14.69 -6.35
N THR A 184 1.48 -14.70 -6.82
CA THR A 184 0.86 -15.89 -7.41
C THR A 184 0.55 -15.65 -8.87
N LEU A 185 1.23 -16.39 -9.74
CA LEU A 185 0.97 -16.43 -11.17
C LEU A 185 -0.03 -17.56 -11.46
N GLU A 186 -1.19 -17.21 -12.00
CA GLU A 186 -2.25 -18.16 -12.32
C GLU A 186 -2.98 -17.70 -13.60
N GLY A 187 -2.87 -18.49 -14.66
CA GLY A 187 -3.39 -18.09 -15.98
C GLY A 187 -2.76 -16.78 -16.46
N GLU A 188 -3.59 -15.80 -16.80
CA GLU A 188 -3.15 -14.47 -17.23
C GLU A 188 -3.11 -13.44 -16.08
N ALA A 189 -3.28 -13.86 -14.82
CA ALA A 189 -3.30 -13.00 -13.67
C ALA A 189 -2.05 -13.17 -12.79
N LEU A 190 -1.58 -12.04 -12.24
CA LEU A 190 -0.66 -12.00 -11.12
C LEU A 190 -1.40 -11.45 -9.90
N LYS A 191 -1.55 -12.26 -8.85
CA LYS A 191 -1.99 -11.81 -7.54
C LYS A 191 -0.78 -11.39 -6.72
N ILE A 192 -0.89 -10.26 -6.02
CA ILE A 192 0.13 -9.74 -5.11
C ILE A 192 -0.51 -9.62 -3.74
N GLU A 193 0.03 -10.30 -2.76
CA GLU A 193 -0.43 -10.27 -1.38
C GLU A 193 0.67 -9.66 -0.52
N VAL A 194 0.31 -8.68 0.29
CA VAL A 194 1.20 -8.01 1.23
C VAL A 194 0.59 -8.13 2.61
N LEU A 195 1.33 -8.65 3.56
CA LEU A 195 0.88 -8.74 4.93
C LEU A 195 1.99 -8.42 5.92
N TRP A 196 1.62 -8.04 7.11
CA TRP A 196 2.53 -7.92 8.23
C TRP A 196 1.93 -8.49 9.50
N LEU A 197 2.83 -8.89 10.41
CA LEU A 197 2.50 -9.38 11.73
C LEU A 197 3.20 -8.53 12.80
N ASP A 198 2.63 -8.54 14.00
CA ASP A 198 3.22 -7.95 15.20
C ASP A 198 3.56 -6.46 15.07
N LYS A 199 2.66 -5.68 14.45
CA LYS A 199 2.81 -4.24 14.46
C LYS A 199 2.38 -3.68 15.83
N PRO A 200 3.32 -3.10 16.60
CA PRO A 200 2.99 -2.51 17.90
C PRO A 200 2.31 -1.14 17.75
N ALA A 201 1.54 -0.76 18.76
CA ALA A 201 1.02 0.60 18.87
C ALA A 201 2.15 1.61 19.05
N ASN A 202 2.06 2.72 18.33
CA ASN A 202 3.04 3.81 18.41
C ASN A 202 2.34 5.18 18.33
N ARG A 203 2.83 6.13 19.12
CA ARG A 203 2.36 7.52 19.10
C ARG A 203 3.06 8.40 18.07
N LEU A 204 4.17 7.95 17.52
CA LEU A 204 4.88 8.68 16.47
C LEU A 204 4.06 8.66 15.19
N THR A 205 4.28 9.67 14.37
CA THR A 205 3.63 9.72 13.06
C THR A 205 4.32 8.77 12.09
N GLU A 206 3.55 7.91 11.49
CA GLU A 206 4.05 6.83 10.65
C GLU A 206 3.16 6.55 9.45
N SER A 207 3.72 5.88 8.45
CA SER A 207 2.98 5.22 7.38
C SER A 207 3.71 3.97 6.90
N THR A 208 2.96 3.04 6.30
CA THR A 208 3.51 1.90 5.56
C THR A 208 3.02 1.97 4.12
N VAL A 209 3.95 1.85 3.18
CA VAL A 209 3.71 2.07 1.76
C VAL A 209 4.22 0.88 0.96
N PHE A 210 3.35 0.33 0.12
CA PHE A 210 3.72 -0.62 -0.92
C PHE A 210 3.99 0.14 -2.22
N ARG A 211 5.09 -0.18 -2.90
CA ARG A 211 5.51 0.47 -4.13
C ARG A 211 5.63 -0.53 -5.27
N LEU A 212 5.07 -0.15 -6.41
CA LEU A 212 5.19 -0.87 -7.66
C LEU A 212 5.74 0.05 -8.74
N TYR A 213 6.50 -0.50 -9.66
CA TYR A 213 7.19 0.25 -10.71
C TYR A 213 6.77 -0.25 -12.10
N PRO A 214 5.50 -0.07 -12.50
CA PRO A 214 5.02 -0.57 -13.78
C PRO A 214 5.75 0.12 -14.96
N ALA A 215 5.97 -0.65 -16.02
CA ALA A 215 6.47 -0.13 -17.29
C ALA A 215 5.26 0.29 -18.15
N PHE A 216 4.94 1.56 -18.18
CA PHE A 216 3.78 2.07 -18.90
C PHE A 216 4.09 3.39 -19.62
N ASP A 217 3.32 3.65 -20.66
CA ASP A 217 3.32 4.96 -21.30
C ASP A 217 2.45 5.92 -20.49
N LYS A 218 3.01 7.08 -20.13
CA LYS A 218 2.38 8.06 -19.23
C LYS A 218 0.97 8.48 -19.65
N GLU A 219 0.76 8.64 -20.96
CA GLU A 219 -0.51 9.06 -21.55
C GLU A 219 -1.61 8.01 -21.35
N THR A 220 -1.25 6.74 -21.10
CA THR A 220 -2.18 5.64 -20.93
C THR A 220 -2.60 5.41 -19.49
N LEU A 221 -1.90 6.03 -18.51
CA LEU A 221 -2.20 5.83 -17.11
C LEU A 221 -3.57 6.41 -16.75
N ARG A 222 -4.42 5.57 -16.19
CA ARG A 222 -5.76 5.96 -15.71
C ARG A 222 -6.03 5.35 -14.34
N TYR A 223 -6.67 6.12 -13.48
CA TYR A 223 -7.21 5.62 -12.22
C TYR A 223 -8.72 5.47 -12.35
N ARG A 224 -9.22 4.28 -12.04
CA ARG A 224 -10.66 4.06 -11.93
C ARG A 224 -11.12 4.41 -10.52
N LYS A 225 -12.09 5.29 -10.47
CA LYS A 225 -12.60 5.85 -9.22
C LYS A 225 -14.11 5.97 -9.30
N ILE A 226 -14.83 5.13 -8.52
CA ILE A 226 -16.30 5.01 -8.54
C ILE A 226 -16.77 4.68 -9.98
N ALA A 227 -17.41 5.59 -10.68
CA ALA A 227 -17.92 5.36 -12.03
C ALA A 227 -17.12 6.11 -13.12
N SER A 228 -15.93 6.63 -12.78
CA SER A 228 -15.11 7.43 -13.71
C SER A 228 -13.70 6.90 -13.87
N SER A 229 -13.13 7.20 -15.02
CA SER A 229 -11.72 7.00 -15.33
C SER A 229 -11.05 8.37 -15.36
N ILE A 230 -10.00 8.56 -14.59
CA ILE A 230 -9.32 9.86 -14.45
C ILE A 230 -7.86 9.74 -14.84
N ASP A 231 -7.33 10.80 -15.45
CA ASP A 231 -5.90 10.98 -15.63
C ASP A 231 -5.31 11.54 -14.31
N PRO A 232 -4.48 10.78 -13.59
CA PRO A 232 -3.93 11.24 -12.31
C PRO A 232 -3.00 12.45 -12.46
N TYR A 233 -2.45 12.69 -13.63
CA TYR A 233 -1.60 13.84 -13.91
C TYR A 233 -2.40 15.13 -14.16
N ALA A 234 -3.67 15.02 -14.56
CA ALA A 234 -4.54 16.15 -14.87
C ALA A 234 -5.39 16.63 -13.68
N VAL A 235 -5.46 15.88 -12.58
CA VAL A 235 -6.34 16.20 -11.44
C VAL A 235 -5.93 17.50 -10.74
N VAL A 236 -4.64 17.74 -10.59
CA VAL A 236 -4.11 18.93 -9.93
C VAL A 236 -3.01 19.55 -10.80
N LYS A 237 -3.12 20.85 -11.05
CA LYS A 237 -2.07 21.58 -11.78
C LYS A 237 -0.73 21.47 -11.03
N ASN A 238 0.33 21.13 -11.76
CA ASN A 238 1.69 21.01 -11.24
C ASN A 238 1.90 19.93 -10.16
N GLY A 239 1.13 18.86 -10.19
CA GLY A 239 1.51 17.78 -9.31
C GLY A 239 0.53 16.66 -9.18
N GLY A 240 1.07 15.48 -9.17
CA GLY A 240 0.40 14.31 -8.67
C GLY A 240 0.17 14.47 -7.18
N ARG A 241 -0.98 14.03 -6.74
CA ARG A 241 -1.34 13.94 -5.32
C ARG A 241 -1.82 12.55 -5.02
N ASN A 242 -1.84 12.22 -3.77
CA ASN A 242 -2.48 10.99 -3.34
C ASN A 242 -3.97 11.09 -3.61
N LEU A 243 -4.51 10.12 -4.31
CA LEU A 243 -5.93 10.03 -4.63
C LEU A 243 -6.56 8.89 -3.86
N SER A 244 -7.69 9.16 -3.23
CA SER A 244 -8.47 8.19 -2.46
C SER A 244 -9.59 7.57 -3.28
N ALA A 245 -10.13 6.45 -2.81
CA ALA A 245 -11.20 5.68 -3.44
C ALA A 245 -10.86 5.22 -4.88
N VAL A 246 -9.60 4.92 -5.12
CA VAL A 246 -9.13 4.34 -6.39
C VAL A 246 -9.35 2.83 -6.33
N GLN A 247 -10.14 2.29 -7.24
CA GLN A 247 -10.46 0.88 -7.34
C GLN A 247 -9.42 0.10 -8.13
N SER A 248 -8.91 0.71 -9.20
CA SER A 248 -7.87 0.10 -10.01
C SER A 248 -7.03 1.15 -10.75
N VAL A 249 -5.87 0.71 -11.20
CA VAL A 249 -4.97 1.44 -12.07
C VAL A 249 -4.91 0.74 -13.41
N CYS A 250 -5.26 1.45 -14.49
CA CYS A 250 -5.18 0.94 -15.85
C CYS A 250 -4.03 1.62 -16.59
N PHE A 251 -3.30 0.87 -17.40
CA PHE A 251 -2.17 1.36 -18.20
C PHE A 251 -1.87 0.45 -19.39
N ALA A 252 -1.18 0.96 -20.41
CA ALA A 252 -0.65 0.13 -21.48
C ALA A 252 0.82 -0.21 -21.20
N ALA A 253 1.17 -1.47 -21.40
CA ALA A 253 2.54 -1.95 -21.35
C ALA A 253 2.75 -3.02 -22.44
N GLY A 254 3.84 -2.93 -23.19
CA GLY A 254 4.14 -3.86 -24.28
C GLY A 254 3.06 -3.93 -25.36
N GLY A 255 2.31 -2.85 -25.59
CA GLY A 255 1.24 -2.78 -26.59
C GLY A 255 -0.09 -3.40 -26.14
N GLU A 256 -0.23 -3.81 -24.90
CA GLU A 256 -1.45 -4.34 -24.30
C GLU A 256 -1.93 -3.50 -23.12
N ALA A 257 -3.24 -3.51 -22.89
CA ALA A 257 -3.85 -2.85 -21.75
C ALA A 257 -3.85 -3.78 -20.54
N TRP A 258 -3.47 -3.22 -19.39
CA TRP A 258 -3.41 -3.92 -18.10
C TRP A 258 -4.22 -3.18 -17.05
N GLU A 259 -4.83 -3.92 -16.15
CA GLU A 259 -5.54 -3.40 -14.98
C GLU A 259 -4.93 -4.01 -13.72
N LEU A 260 -4.47 -3.15 -12.83
CA LEU A 260 -4.08 -3.50 -11.47
C LEU A 260 -5.23 -3.16 -10.55
N LEU A 261 -5.99 -4.17 -10.16
CA LEU A 261 -7.04 -4.06 -9.15
C LEU A 261 -6.42 -3.84 -7.78
N ASN A 262 -6.99 -2.94 -7.03
CA ASN A 262 -6.61 -2.63 -5.66
C ASN A 262 -7.75 -3.05 -4.73
N LEU A 263 -7.57 -4.16 -4.04
CA LEU A 263 -8.65 -4.78 -3.27
C LEU A 263 -8.84 -4.14 -1.89
N HIS A 264 -7.76 -3.65 -1.26
CA HIS A 264 -7.79 -3.26 0.15
C HIS A 264 -7.13 -1.90 0.46
N SER A 265 -6.47 -1.26 -0.50
CA SER A 265 -5.74 -0.01 -0.25
C SER A 265 -6.09 1.08 -1.27
N PRO A 266 -7.20 1.80 -1.08
CA PRO A 266 -7.74 2.74 -2.09
C PRO A 266 -7.00 4.08 -2.16
N LEU A 267 -5.93 4.29 -1.40
CA LEU A 267 -5.13 5.51 -1.42
C LEU A 267 -3.85 5.30 -2.21
N ILE A 268 -3.75 5.96 -3.36
CA ILE A 268 -2.63 5.81 -4.30
C ILE A 268 -1.99 7.16 -4.59
N GLY A 269 -0.66 7.19 -4.57
CA GLY A 269 0.14 8.33 -4.99
C GLY A 269 1.01 8.00 -6.19
N LEU A 270 1.24 8.98 -7.05
CA LEU A 270 2.28 8.94 -8.06
C LEU A 270 3.66 9.01 -7.38
N GLY A 271 4.64 8.33 -7.96
CA GLY A 271 6.00 8.35 -7.45
C GLY A 271 6.11 7.85 -6.01
N GLU A 272 6.72 8.62 -5.14
CA GLU A 272 6.93 8.25 -3.74
C GLU A 272 5.67 8.26 -2.86
N GLY A 273 4.54 8.78 -3.35
CA GLY A 273 3.33 8.90 -2.55
C GLY A 273 3.52 9.79 -1.32
N LYS A 274 3.89 11.04 -1.55
CA LYS A 274 4.19 12.03 -0.51
C LYS A 274 2.96 12.32 0.36
N ILE A 275 3.03 12.09 1.65
CA ILE A 275 1.91 12.33 2.57
C ILE A 275 1.93 13.77 3.09
N LEU A 276 2.96 14.21 3.77
CA LEU A 276 3.06 15.56 4.34
C LEU A 276 3.79 16.58 3.44
N LYS A 277 4.16 16.20 2.23
CA LYS A 277 4.79 17.11 1.27
C LYS A 277 3.75 17.68 0.31
N PHE A 278 3.47 18.96 0.45
CA PHE A 278 2.60 19.72 -0.44
C PHE A 278 3.45 20.78 -1.17
N ASP A 279 4.29 20.34 -2.09
CA ASP A 279 5.37 21.14 -2.66
C ASP A 279 5.19 21.50 -4.14
N ASN A 280 4.08 21.15 -4.77
CA ASN A 280 3.82 21.34 -6.20
C ASN A 280 4.89 20.73 -7.14
N VAL A 281 5.76 19.87 -6.60
CA VAL A 281 6.73 19.14 -7.43
C VAL A 281 6.01 17.96 -8.05
N PHE A 282 6.12 17.87 -9.36
CA PHE A 282 5.53 16.79 -10.14
C PHE A 282 6.30 15.49 -9.87
N GLU A 283 5.57 14.42 -9.59
CA GLU A 283 6.14 13.07 -9.47
C GLU A 283 6.00 12.36 -10.81
N ASP A 284 7.09 11.79 -11.28
CA ASP A 284 7.11 11.02 -12.51
C ASP A 284 6.91 9.53 -12.19
N ALA A 285 5.68 9.05 -12.38
CA ALA A 285 5.37 7.65 -12.06
C ALA A 285 5.99 6.65 -13.04
N GLU A 286 6.32 7.04 -14.27
CA GLU A 286 7.07 6.16 -15.18
C GLU A 286 8.44 5.83 -14.60
N LYS A 287 9.08 6.82 -14.00
CA LYS A 287 10.40 6.67 -13.37
C LYS A 287 10.30 6.21 -11.92
N ASP A 288 9.40 6.83 -11.15
CA ASP A 288 9.35 6.71 -9.70
C ASP A 288 8.27 5.74 -9.21
N GLY A 289 7.46 5.19 -10.13
CA GLY A 289 6.47 4.17 -9.83
C GLY A 289 5.19 4.72 -9.20
N LEU A 290 4.44 3.80 -8.61
CA LEU A 290 3.21 4.04 -7.88
C LEU A 290 3.39 3.66 -6.41
N SER A 291 2.75 4.39 -5.51
CA SER A 291 2.75 4.10 -4.08
C SER A 291 1.33 3.87 -3.58
N PHE A 292 1.08 2.69 -3.02
CA PHE A 292 -0.15 2.34 -2.32
C PHE A 292 0.08 2.56 -0.83
N ILE A 293 -0.65 3.50 -0.24
CA ILE A 293 -0.52 3.83 1.18
C ILE A 293 -1.40 2.85 1.95
N LEU A 294 -0.75 1.84 2.53
CA LEU A 294 -1.42 0.73 3.21
C LEU A 294 -1.93 1.14 4.59
N HIS A 295 -1.17 1.98 5.27
CA HIS A 295 -1.49 2.50 6.59
C HIS A 295 -0.85 3.86 6.78
N ASP A 296 -1.54 4.77 7.45
CA ASP A 296 -0.97 5.97 8.04
C ASP A 296 -1.76 6.41 9.28
N ASN A 297 -1.09 7.07 10.21
CA ASN A 297 -1.68 7.71 11.39
C ASN A 297 -1.38 9.21 11.43
N VAL A 298 -1.23 9.83 10.28
CA VAL A 298 -0.70 11.19 10.12
C VAL A 298 -1.63 12.28 10.66
N TRP A 299 -2.94 12.08 10.52
CA TRP A 299 -3.92 13.10 10.87
C TRP A 299 -4.28 13.09 12.36
N GLY A 300 -4.24 14.27 12.99
CA GLY A 300 -4.39 14.40 14.44
C GLY A 300 -5.82 14.48 14.94
N THR A 301 -6.81 14.63 14.05
CA THR A 301 -8.21 14.85 14.42
C THR A 301 -9.13 13.81 13.80
N ASN A 302 -10.15 13.38 14.55
CA ASN A 302 -11.22 12.45 14.13
C ASN A 302 -10.76 11.05 13.71
N PHE A 303 -9.46 10.73 13.85
CA PHE A 303 -8.90 9.45 13.49
C PHE A 303 -8.11 8.86 14.67
N PRO A 304 -8.07 7.53 14.82
CA PRO A 304 -7.17 6.90 15.77
C PRO A 304 -5.73 7.28 15.48
N LEU A 305 -5.03 7.78 16.50
CA LEU A 305 -3.62 8.16 16.39
C LEU A 305 -2.67 6.98 16.54
N TRP A 306 -3.17 5.88 17.07
CA TRP A 306 -2.44 4.68 17.37
C TRP A 306 -3.10 3.50 16.68
N TYR A 307 -2.30 2.64 16.13
CA TYR A 307 -2.75 1.41 15.51
C TYR A 307 -1.76 0.30 15.85
N GLU A 308 -2.27 -0.78 16.38
CA GLU A 308 -1.58 -2.06 16.47
C GLU A 308 -2.49 -3.11 15.89
N ASP A 309 -1.98 -3.90 15.01
CA ASP A 309 -2.63 -5.12 14.53
C ASP A 309 -1.82 -5.74 13.38
N ASN A 310 -2.16 -6.97 13.05
CA ASN A 310 -1.76 -7.58 11.80
C ASN A 310 -2.59 -6.99 10.66
N ALA A 311 -2.07 -7.02 9.44
CA ALA A 311 -2.82 -6.54 8.29
C ALA A 311 -2.50 -7.34 7.03
N TYR A 312 -3.48 -7.37 6.12
CA TYR A 312 -3.41 -8.03 4.83
C TYR A 312 -3.93 -7.12 3.74
N PHE A 313 -3.22 -7.08 2.60
CA PHE A 313 -3.60 -6.31 1.42
C PHE A 313 -3.41 -7.18 0.17
N GLY A 314 -4.41 -7.16 -0.70
CA GLY A 314 -4.41 -7.88 -1.96
C GLY A 314 -4.49 -6.95 -3.16
N PHE A 315 -3.78 -7.34 -4.23
CA PHE A 315 -3.81 -6.69 -5.54
C PHE A 315 -3.85 -7.76 -6.61
N GLU A 316 -4.41 -7.43 -7.78
CA GLU A 316 -4.45 -8.35 -8.93
C GLU A 316 -4.14 -7.59 -10.22
N LEU A 317 -3.08 -7.99 -10.91
CA LEU A 317 -2.71 -7.48 -12.23
C LEU A 317 -3.18 -8.47 -13.30
N LYS A 318 -3.95 -7.98 -14.27
CA LYS A 318 -4.47 -8.79 -15.38
C LYS A 318 -4.60 -7.97 -16.66
N PRO A 319 -4.60 -8.62 -17.85
CA PRO A 319 -4.85 -7.95 -19.11
C PRO A 319 -6.30 -7.46 -19.18
N VAL A 320 -6.52 -6.32 -19.82
CA VAL A 320 -7.86 -5.81 -20.15
C VAL A 320 -8.27 -6.35 -21.51
N ARG A 321 -9.36 -7.12 -21.57
CA ARG A 321 -9.87 -7.68 -22.83
C ARG A 321 -10.78 -6.70 -23.56
N ASN A 322 -10.91 -6.87 -24.89
CA ASN A 322 -11.50 -5.92 -25.87
C ASN A 322 -12.85 -5.29 -25.52
N GLU A 323 -13.69 -5.90 -24.71
CA GLU A 323 -14.96 -5.32 -24.26
C GLU A 323 -14.82 -4.18 -23.23
N GLN A 324 -13.60 -3.88 -22.82
CA GLN A 324 -13.28 -2.92 -21.74
C GLN A 324 -12.20 -1.91 -22.14
N THR A 325 -11.85 -1.79 -23.42
CA THR A 325 -10.80 -0.89 -23.93
C THR A 325 -11.10 0.60 -23.70
N ASP A 326 -12.36 0.98 -23.52
CA ASP A 326 -12.73 2.36 -23.09
C ASP A 326 -12.12 2.75 -21.73
N ARG A 327 -11.57 1.78 -21.00
CA ARG A 327 -10.95 1.99 -19.70
C ARG A 327 -9.62 2.74 -19.75
N ILE A 328 -8.94 2.71 -20.91
CA ILE A 328 -7.65 3.40 -21.16
C ILE A 328 -7.75 4.46 -22.24
N ALA A 329 -8.91 4.61 -22.89
CA ALA A 329 -9.12 5.68 -23.84
C ALA A 329 -8.88 7.06 -23.19
N PRO A 330 -8.23 8.01 -23.89
CA PRO A 330 -8.14 9.37 -23.42
C PRO A 330 -9.55 9.90 -23.18
N ALA A 331 -9.77 10.60 -22.06
CA ALA A 331 -11.01 11.31 -21.86
C ALA A 331 -11.18 12.28 -23.05
N GLU A 332 -12.27 12.17 -23.78
CA GLU A 332 -12.62 13.17 -24.79
C GLU A 332 -12.63 14.54 -24.12
N LYS A 333 -11.93 15.49 -24.75
CA LYS A 333 -11.70 16.85 -24.23
C LYS A 333 -12.98 17.68 -24.24
#